data_72b4e32ce674b85cebf751e5a7d8503d
#
_entry.id   72b4e32ce674b85cebf751e5a7d8503d
#
_cell.length_a   1.000
_cell.length_b   1.000
_cell.length_c   1.000
_cell.angle_alpha   90.00
_cell.angle_beta   90.00
_cell.angle_gamma   90.00
#
_symmetry.space_group_name_H-M   'P 1'
#
loop_
_entity.id
_entity.type
_entity.pdbx_description
1 polymer ?
#
loop_
_entity_poly.entity_id
_entity_poly.type
_entity_poly.pdbx_seq_one_letter_code
_entity_poly.pdbx_strand_id
1 'polypeptide(L)'
;MKRQENRIAFQGGAYSLAITAVVLAILVVINVLAASLPSSLMKYDISSSKLYSITSNTKVVVNALDQDVNIYSIVQSGKEDSVLDNLLSKYASLSDHIQVIKKNPDVYPTFAKQYTDETVQNNSLVVECGDKNRFISYDDIYLQDSNPYSYTYNTSFDGEGAITSAIDYVVSDELPQMYVLEGHGETELPETFKDQLEKENVETHSFSLLNEDQIPEDVDVIMIYGPTSDISVEEETMLASYVAGGGKLLVMAGPTKEGTLTNLCGLLNDYGVTASDGIIVEGDRTHYAFQTPYVLLPDIAQNDMTDSLIQANYFVIMPLAQGLTVSGYSPSGTVILLTTSESVFSKTAGYSLDTYRRKTAMRTAHFLPPSPLMRKMVDRSCGLALLCSWTILTMLILLEPMMIWP
;
A
#
# COMPACT_ATOMS: atom_id res chain seq x y z
N MET A 1 -52.38 -52.18 41.87
CA MET A 1 -52.24 -50.91 41.07
C MET A 1 -50.99 -50.11 41.48
N LYS A 2 -50.82 -49.68 42.70
CA LYS A 2 -49.67 -48.83 43.11
C LYS A 2 -48.27 -49.38 42.79
N ARG A 3 -48.02 -50.63 42.72
CA ARG A 3 -46.73 -51.27 42.41
C ARG A 3 -46.33 -51.18 40.94
N GLN A 4 -47.30 -51.06 40.05
CA GLN A 4 -47.08 -50.94 38.61
C GLN A 4 -46.83 -49.51 38.19
N GLU A 5 -47.51 -48.57 38.81
CA GLU A 5 -47.28 -47.10 38.60
C GLU A 5 -45.89 -46.68 39.03
N ASN A 6 -45.38 -47.19 40.16
CA ASN A 6 -44.04 -46.92 40.62
C ASN A 6 -42.95 -47.50 39.70
N ARG A 7 -43.18 -48.58 38.98
CA ARG A 7 -42.25 -49.16 38.00
C ARG A 7 -42.17 -48.30 36.74
N ILE A 8 -43.31 -47.80 36.27
CA ILE A 8 -43.38 -46.92 35.08
C ILE A 8 -42.73 -45.58 35.38
N ALA A 9 -42.99 -45.00 36.57
CA ALA A 9 -42.34 -43.73 36.98
C ALA A 9 -40.82 -43.88 37.16
N PHE A 10 -40.37 -45.02 37.72
CA PHE A 10 -38.95 -45.32 37.88
C PHE A 10 -38.24 -45.56 36.53
N GLN A 11 -38.89 -46.25 35.59
CA GLN A 11 -38.37 -46.45 34.23
C GLN A 11 -38.33 -45.16 33.45
N GLY A 12 -39.33 -44.29 33.56
CA GLY A 12 -39.33 -42.96 32.94
C GLY A 12 -38.22 -42.04 33.48
N GLY A 13 -38.03 -42.05 34.80
CA GLY A 13 -36.95 -41.30 35.44
C GLY A 13 -35.55 -41.79 35.10
N ALA A 14 -35.35 -43.11 35.05
CA ALA A 14 -34.09 -43.73 34.61
C ALA A 14 -33.78 -43.45 33.14
N TYR A 15 -34.79 -43.44 32.27
CA TYR A 15 -34.64 -43.11 30.85
C TYR A 15 -34.30 -41.64 30.64
N SER A 16 -34.96 -40.74 31.35
CA SER A 16 -34.64 -39.30 31.33
C SER A 16 -33.21 -39.05 31.79
N LEU A 17 -32.77 -39.72 32.86
CA LEU A 17 -31.41 -39.58 33.41
C LEU A 17 -30.36 -40.13 32.42
N ALA A 18 -30.64 -41.21 31.75
CA ALA A 18 -29.77 -41.77 30.68
C ALA A 18 -29.65 -40.82 29.49
N ILE A 19 -30.76 -40.24 29.01
CA ILE A 19 -30.74 -39.25 27.92
C ILE A 19 -29.93 -38.01 28.32
N THR A 20 -30.14 -37.49 29.54
CA THR A 20 -29.40 -36.32 30.05
C THR A 20 -27.90 -36.61 30.12
N ALA A 21 -27.50 -37.81 30.57
CA ALA A 21 -26.10 -38.21 30.59
C ALA A 21 -25.48 -38.30 29.19
N VAL A 22 -26.25 -38.85 28.22
CA VAL A 22 -25.80 -38.91 26.80
C VAL A 22 -25.66 -37.51 26.21
N VAL A 23 -26.63 -36.63 26.44
CA VAL A 23 -26.56 -35.23 25.97
C VAL A 23 -25.35 -34.48 26.56
N LEU A 24 -25.11 -34.66 27.88
CA LEU A 24 -23.94 -34.11 28.54
C LEU A 24 -22.63 -34.65 27.95
N ALA A 25 -22.55 -35.94 27.70
CA ALA A 25 -21.39 -36.56 27.06
C ALA A 25 -21.14 -36.01 25.66
N ILE A 26 -22.20 -35.84 24.85
CA ILE A 26 -22.11 -35.23 23.53
C ILE A 26 -21.61 -33.77 23.60
N LEU A 27 -22.12 -32.97 24.54
CA LEU A 27 -21.67 -31.59 24.74
C LEU A 27 -20.21 -31.52 25.17
N VAL A 28 -19.74 -32.43 26.02
CA VAL A 28 -18.31 -32.51 26.39
C VAL A 28 -17.46 -32.88 25.18
N VAL A 29 -17.87 -33.86 24.38
CA VAL A 29 -17.14 -34.26 23.18
C VAL A 29 -17.09 -33.10 22.16
N ILE A 30 -18.21 -32.40 21.93
CA ILE A 30 -18.24 -31.24 21.04
C ILE A 30 -17.30 -30.16 21.56
N ASN A 31 -17.28 -29.91 22.86
CA ASN A 31 -16.40 -28.89 23.46
C ASN A 31 -14.90 -29.25 23.34
N VAL A 32 -14.57 -30.54 23.56
CA VAL A 32 -13.20 -31.05 23.36
C VAL A 32 -12.78 -31.00 21.89
N LEU A 33 -13.67 -31.36 20.98
CA LEU A 33 -13.43 -31.26 19.53
C LEU A 33 -13.25 -29.79 19.11
N ALA A 34 -14.12 -28.89 19.60
CA ALA A 34 -13.98 -27.46 19.32
C ALA A 34 -12.65 -26.91 19.86
N ALA A 35 -12.23 -27.30 21.07
CA ALA A 35 -10.96 -26.89 21.65
C ALA A 35 -9.72 -27.47 20.94
N SER A 36 -9.87 -28.55 20.19
CA SER A 36 -8.79 -29.18 19.42
C SER A 36 -8.68 -28.67 17.97
N LEU A 37 -9.65 -27.87 17.50
CA LEU A 37 -9.58 -27.26 16.19
C LEU A 37 -8.59 -26.09 16.16
N PRO A 38 -7.80 -25.94 15.07
CA PRO A 38 -6.94 -24.78 14.90
C PRO A 38 -7.72 -23.48 15.04
N SER A 39 -7.12 -22.48 15.70
CA SER A 39 -7.76 -21.18 15.94
C SER A 39 -8.19 -20.46 14.64
N SER A 40 -7.54 -20.78 13.52
CA SER A 40 -7.88 -20.29 12.17
C SER A 40 -9.27 -20.73 11.67
N LEU A 41 -9.79 -21.87 12.15
CA LEU A 41 -11.12 -22.37 11.81
C LEU A 41 -12.22 -21.92 12.77
N MET A 42 -11.84 -21.46 13.98
CA MET A 42 -12.77 -21.12 15.05
C MET A 42 -13.05 -19.62 15.18
N LYS A 43 -12.16 -18.76 14.67
CA LYS A 43 -12.30 -17.31 14.79
C LYS A 43 -12.67 -16.72 13.44
N TYR A 44 -13.95 -16.41 13.26
CA TYR A 44 -14.43 -15.64 12.11
C TYR A 44 -14.41 -14.17 12.47
N ASP A 45 -13.71 -13.37 11.68
CA ASP A 45 -13.69 -11.91 11.84
C ASP A 45 -15.02 -11.33 11.35
N ILE A 46 -15.85 -10.92 12.29
CA ILE A 46 -17.13 -10.24 12.03
C ILE A 46 -17.04 -8.74 12.28
N SER A 47 -15.84 -8.21 12.53
CA SER A 47 -15.63 -6.77 12.70
C SER A 47 -15.78 -6.04 11.37
N SER A 48 -16.39 -4.87 11.39
CA SER A 48 -16.52 -4.01 10.20
C SER A 48 -15.15 -3.52 9.68
N SER A 49 -14.14 -3.50 10.54
CA SER A 49 -12.77 -3.06 10.26
C SER A 49 -11.85 -4.20 9.83
N LYS A 50 -12.31 -5.46 9.81
CA LYS A 50 -11.52 -6.66 9.45
C LYS A 50 -10.18 -6.77 10.20
N LEU A 51 -10.07 -6.22 11.41
CA LEU A 51 -8.86 -6.17 12.24
C LEU A 51 -8.19 -7.53 12.48
N TYR A 52 -8.94 -8.61 12.27
CA TYR A 52 -8.47 -9.98 12.47
C TYR A 52 -8.39 -10.78 11.15
N SER A 53 -8.57 -10.13 9.99
CA SER A 53 -8.40 -10.82 8.70
C SER A 53 -6.96 -10.68 8.22
N ILE A 54 -6.46 -11.68 7.51
CA ILE A 54 -5.17 -11.63 6.83
C ILE A 54 -5.44 -11.48 5.33
N THR A 55 -4.79 -10.51 4.72
CA THR A 55 -4.93 -10.17 3.30
C THR A 55 -4.36 -11.26 2.39
N SER A 56 -4.67 -11.18 1.10
CA SER A 56 -4.10 -12.06 0.10
C SER A 56 -2.58 -11.85 -0.05
N ASN A 57 -2.11 -10.60 0.05
CA ASN A 57 -0.68 -10.27 -0.06
C ASN A 57 0.13 -10.93 1.05
N THR A 58 -0.30 -10.78 2.31
CA THR A 58 0.35 -11.46 3.45
C THR A 58 0.41 -12.97 3.25
N LYS A 59 -0.66 -13.58 2.73
CA LYS A 59 -0.66 -15.02 2.43
C LYS A 59 0.35 -15.40 1.34
N VAL A 60 0.54 -14.56 0.34
CA VAL A 60 1.54 -14.79 -0.71
C VAL A 60 2.94 -14.76 -0.10
N VAL A 61 3.27 -13.73 0.68
CA VAL A 61 4.58 -13.61 1.35
C VAL A 61 4.81 -14.80 2.29
N VAL A 62 3.86 -15.09 3.18
CA VAL A 62 4.02 -16.15 4.19
C VAL A 62 4.07 -17.55 3.59
N ASN A 63 3.32 -17.82 2.52
CA ASN A 63 3.34 -19.12 1.84
C ASN A 63 4.59 -19.33 0.96
N ALA A 64 5.30 -18.26 0.61
CA ALA A 64 6.53 -18.32 -0.14
C ALA A 64 7.77 -18.55 0.74
N LEU A 65 7.60 -18.57 2.08
CA LEU A 65 8.72 -18.77 3.01
C LEU A 65 9.33 -20.16 2.85
N ASP A 66 10.62 -20.19 2.70
CA ASP A 66 11.48 -21.37 2.69
C ASP A 66 12.52 -21.37 3.83
N GLN A 67 12.55 -20.30 4.64
CA GLN A 67 13.43 -20.07 5.79
C GLN A 67 12.61 -19.88 7.06
N ASP A 68 13.20 -20.24 8.21
CA ASP A 68 12.53 -20.10 9.50
C ASP A 68 12.62 -18.66 10.01
N VAL A 69 11.47 -18.08 10.31
CA VAL A 69 11.30 -16.71 10.82
C VAL A 69 10.83 -16.75 12.27
N ASN A 70 11.57 -16.09 13.14
CA ASN A 70 11.21 -15.92 14.54
C ASN A 70 10.59 -14.54 14.77
N ILE A 71 9.40 -14.48 15.34
CA ILE A 71 8.74 -13.23 15.76
C ILE A 71 8.77 -13.18 17.28
N TYR A 72 9.61 -12.32 17.84
CA TYR A 72 9.68 -12.11 19.29
C TYR A 72 8.70 -11.01 19.68
N SER A 73 7.70 -11.34 20.50
CA SER A 73 6.77 -10.38 21.11
C SER A 73 7.31 -9.94 22.46
N ILE A 74 7.68 -8.66 22.57
CA ILE A 74 8.28 -8.06 23.78
C ILE A 74 7.16 -7.48 24.63
N VAL A 75 6.78 -8.21 25.69
CA VAL A 75 5.64 -7.81 26.52
C VAL A 75 5.76 -8.33 27.94
N GLN A 76 5.43 -7.49 28.93
CA GLN A 76 5.29 -7.90 30.33
C GLN A 76 4.05 -8.78 30.50
N SER A 77 4.15 -9.76 31.39
CA SER A 77 3.01 -10.63 31.71
C SER A 77 1.80 -9.84 32.18
N GLY A 78 0.65 -10.07 31.53
CA GLY A 78 -0.62 -9.40 31.81
C GLY A 78 -0.78 -8.02 31.15
N LYS A 79 0.14 -7.62 30.26
CA LYS A 79 0.04 -6.42 29.42
C LYS A 79 -0.02 -6.74 27.94
N GLU A 80 -0.36 -7.97 27.61
CA GLU A 80 -0.49 -8.42 26.24
C GLU A 80 -1.66 -7.73 25.55
N ASP A 81 -1.42 -7.23 24.33
CA ASP A 81 -2.46 -6.73 23.45
C ASP A 81 -3.19 -7.89 22.77
N SER A 82 -4.49 -7.98 22.98
CA SER A 82 -5.28 -9.11 22.47
C SER A 82 -5.47 -9.10 20.95
N VAL A 83 -5.43 -7.91 20.31
CA VAL A 83 -5.53 -7.79 18.85
C VAL A 83 -4.25 -8.31 18.22
N LEU A 84 -3.11 -7.84 18.72
CA LEU A 84 -1.80 -8.25 18.24
C LEU A 84 -1.54 -9.74 18.50
N ASP A 85 -1.84 -10.25 19.69
CA ASP A 85 -1.70 -11.69 20.03
C ASP A 85 -2.51 -12.60 19.10
N ASN A 86 -3.73 -12.18 18.75
CA ASN A 86 -4.56 -12.91 17.81
C ASN A 86 -3.96 -12.86 16.40
N LEU A 87 -3.43 -11.72 15.95
CA LEU A 87 -2.78 -11.58 14.66
C LEU A 87 -1.53 -12.47 14.58
N LEU A 88 -0.64 -12.40 15.59
CA LEU A 88 0.56 -13.24 15.68
C LEU A 88 0.23 -14.74 15.66
N SER A 89 -0.86 -15.14 16.35
CA SER A 89 -1.32 -16.53 16.33
C SER A 89 -1.75 -16.97 14.93
N LYS A 90 -2.32 -16.07 14.13
CA LYS A 90 -2.67 -16.35 12.73
C LYS A 90 -1.43 -16.52 11.86
N TYR A 91 -0.44 -15.64 11.98
CA TYR A 91 0.83 -15.79 11.26
C TYR A 91 1.47 -17.15 11.55
N ALA A 92 1.58 -17.54 12.82
CA ALA A 92 2.08 -18.86 13.21
C ALA A 92 1.25 -20.03 12.67
N SER A 93 -0.03 -19.82 12.36
CA SER A 93 -0.90 -20.86 11.78
C SER A 93 -0.88 -20.92 10.25
N LEU A 94 -0.33 -19.90 9.58
CA LEU A 94 -0.24 -19.85 8.12
C LEU A 94 0.96 -20.61 7.56
N SER A 95 2.07 -20.66 8.31
CA SER A 95 3.30 -21.33 7.88
C SER A 95 4.01 -21.98 9.05
N ASP A 96 4.51 -23.20 8.83
CA ASP A 96 5.34 -23.91 9.80
C ASP A 96 6.72 -23.25 9.99
N HIS A 97 7.10 -22.34 9.07
CA HIS A 97 8.32 -21.54 9.15
C HIS A 97 8.21 -20.35 10.09
N ILE A 98 7.02 -20.00 10.58
CA ILE A 98 6.84 -18.86 11.49
C ILE A 98 6.73 -19.32 12.93
N GLN A 99 7.64 -18.85 13.78
CA GLN A 99 7.63 -19.12 15.21
C GLN A 99 7.41 -17.83 16.01
N VAL A 100 6.37 -17.78 16.83
CA VAL A 100 6.08 -16.63 17.72
C VAL A 100 6.57 -16.93 19.13
N ILE A 101 7.47 -16.09 19.64
CA ILE A 101 8.15 -16.29 20.92
C ILE A 101 7.94 -15.05 21.81
N LYS A 102 7.28 -15.20 22.96
CA LYS A 102 7.13 -14.10 23.92
C LYS A 102 8.39 -13.88 24.75
N LYS A 103 8.83 -12.63 24.86
CA LYS A 103 9.98 -12.20 25.66
C LYS A 103 9.51 -11.17 26.69
N ASN A 104 9.46 -11.58 27.95
CA ASN A 104 9.12 -10.66 29.03
C ASN A 104 10.35 -9.80 29.39
N PRO A 105 10.29 -8.46 29.25
CA PRO A 105 11.41 -7.57 29.56
C PRO A 105 11.80 -7.56 31.04
N ASP A 106 10.91 -7.93 31.95
CA ASP A 106 11.27 -8.09 33.40
C ASP A 106 12.20 -9.28 33.63
N VAL A 107 12.13 -10.30 32.75
CA VAL A 107 12.97 -11.50 32.81
C VAL A 107 14.19 -11.36 31.90
N TYR A 108 14.03 -10.70 30.77
CA TYR A 108 15.06 -10.52 29.74
C TYR A 108 15.30 -9.02 29.40
N PRO A 109 15.82 -8.23 30.35
CA PRO A 109 15.88 -6.77 30.23
C PRO A 109 16.83 -6.25 29.14
N THR A 110 17.76 -7.09 28.67
CA THR A 110 18.74 -6.73 27.65
C THR A 110 18.40 -7.31 26.28
N PHE A 111 17.33 -8.09 26.16
CA PHE A 111 16.99 -8.77 24.90
C PHE A 111 16.78 -7.79 23.76
N ALA A 112 15.93 -6.79 23.94
CA ALA A 112 15.60 -5.83 22.90
C ALA A 112 16.79 -4.95 22.49
N LYS A 113 17.74 -4.69 23.39
CA LYS A 113 18.94 -3.89 23.11
C LYS A 113 19.88 -4.50 22.07
N GLN A 114 19.68 -5.74 21.68
CA GLN A 114 20.46 -6.40 20.62
C GLN A 114 19.96 -6.00 19.23
N TYR A 115 18.74 -5.44 19.15
CA TYR A 115 18.03 -5.17 17.90
C TYR A 115 17.74 -3.68 17.69
N THR A 116 17.69 -2.88 18.76
CA THR A 116 17.39 -1.45 18.68
C THR A 116 17.98 -0.67 19.85
N ASP A 117 18.36 0.58 19.59
CA ASP A 117 18.72 1.58 20.60
C ASP A 117 17.52 2.40 21.10
N GLU A 118 16.33 2.20 20.50
CA GLU A 118 15.12 2.91 20.86
C GLU A 118 14.53 2.45 22.22
N THR A 119 13.63 3.27 22.75
CA THR A 119 12.87 2.90 23.94
C THR A 119 11.79 1.89 23.58
N VAL A 120 11.97 0.66 24.02
CA VAL A 120 11.06 -0.45 23.72
C VAL A 120 9.82 -0.39 24.62
N GLN A 121 8.65 -0.29 24.00
CA GLN A 121 7.35 -0.36 24.65
C GLN A 121 6.84 -1.80 24.73
N ASN A 122 5.86 -2.07 25.61
CA ASN A 122 5.15 -3.35 25.60
C ASN A 122 4.42 -3.53 24.27
N ASN A 123 4.40 -4.76 23.77
CA ASN A 123 3.83 -5.15 22.48
C ASN A 123 4.62 -4.67 21.25
N SER A 124 5.87 -4.24 21.43
CA SER A 124 6.83 -4.13 20.33
C SER A 124 7.27 -5.53 19.89
N LEU A 125 7.70 -5.66 18.64
CA LEU A 125 8.10 -6.92 18.04
C LEU A 125 9.54 -6.86 17.53
N VAL A 126 10.17 -8.04 17.41
CA VAL A 126 11.39 -8.24 16.60
C VAL A 126 11.11 -9.40 15.67
N VAL A 127 11.32 -9.22 14.38
CA VAL A 127 11.29 -10.27 13.38
C VAL A 127 12.72 -10.61 13.01
N GLU A 128 13.07 -11.90 13.00
CA GLU A 128 14.43 -12.37 12.78
C GLU A 128 14.43 -13.58 11.85
N CYS A 129 15.33 -13.57 10.86
CA CYS A 129 15.63 -14.70 9.99
C CYS A 129 17.13 -14.76 9.74
N GLY A 130 17.81 -15.82 10.20
CA GLY A 130 19.26 -15.93 10.12
C GLY A 130 19.97 -14.76 10.81
N ASP A 131 20.77 -14.01 10.05
CA ASP A 131 21.51 -12.83 10.54
C ASP A 131 20.74 -11.51 10.38
N LYS A 132 19.59 -11.52 9.68
CA LYS A 132 18.74 -10.34 9.45
C LYS A 132 17.69 -10.22 10.53
N ASN A 133 17.44 -9.00 10.93
CA ASN A 133 16.36 -8.71 11.89
C ASN A 133 15.73 -7.34 11.62
N ARG A 134 14.49 -7.17 12.05
CA ARG A 134 13.78 -5.89 12.05
C ARG A 134 13.01 -5.70 13.34
N PHE A 135 13.24 -4.56 13.97
CA PHE A 135 12.46 -4.12 15.12
C PHE A 135 11.20 -3.39 14.64
N ILE A 136 10.07 -3.67 15.26
CA ILE A 136 8.79 -3.02 15.03
C ILE A 136 8.37 -2.40 16.36
N SER A 137 8.29 -1.08 16.41
CA SER A 137 7.83 -0.37 17.60
C SER A 137 6.32 -0.53 17.81
N TYR A 138 5.82 -0.22 18.99
CA TYR A 138 4.37 -0.17 19.23
C TYR A 138 3.69 0.90 18.38
N ASP A 139 4.39 2.01 18.10
CA ASP A 139 3.87 3.13 17.32
C ASP A 139 3.81 2.81 15.80
N ASP A 140 4.60 1.84 15.30
CA ASP A 140 4.48 1.30 13.94
C ASP A 140 3.26 0.37 13.79
N ILE A 141 2.84 -0.26 14.88
CA ILE A 141 1.66 -1.14 14.92
C ILE A 141 0.38 -0.33 15.10
N TYR A 142 0.43 0.74 15.90
CA TYR A 142 -0.69 1.63 16.20
C TYR A 142 -0.38 3.05 15.75
N LEU A 143 -0.68 3.32 14.49
CA LEU A 143 -0.44 4.62 13.86
C LEU A 143 -1.37 5.69 14.46
N GLN A 144 -0.79 6.82 14.85
CA GLN A 144 -1.55 7.95 15.37
C GLN A 144 -1.68 9.03 14.30
N ASP A 145 -2.87 9.16 13.73
CA ASP A 145 -3.21 10.25 12.83
C ASP A 145 -3.72 11.45 13.62
N SER A 146 -3.01 12.57 13.53
CA SER A 146 -3.49 13.85 14.04
C SER A 146 -4.18 14.62 12.92
N ASN A 147 -5.47 14.87 13.05
CA ASN A 147 -6.15 15.79 12.15
C ASN A 147 -6.00 17.23 12.67
N PRO A 148 -5.18 18.08 12.04
CA PRO A 148 -4.93 19.45 12.51
C PRO A 148 -6.18 20.34 12.47
N TYR A 149 -7.23 19.95 11.74
CA TYR A 149 -8.47 20.71 11.63
C TYR A 149 -9.52 20.36 12.69
N SER A 150 -9.47 19.15 13.23
CA SER A 150 -10.48 18.68 14.21
C SER A 150 -9.93 18.48 15.61
N TYR A 151 -8.62 18.61 15.83
CA TYR A 151 -7.94 18.29 17.09
C TYR A 151 -8.28 16.88 17.61
N THR A 152 -8.64 15.96 16.71
CA THR A 152 -8.91 14.55 17.04
C THR A 152 -7.72 13.71 16.67
N TYR A 153 -7.34 12.82 17.59
CA TYR A 153 -6.35 11.77 17.32
C TYR A 153 -7.13 10.51 16.95
N ASN A 154 -6.88 9.99 15.77
CA ASN A 154 -7.37 8.69 15.37
C ASN A 154 -6.20 7.72 15.48
N THR A 155 -6.42 6.59 16.14
CA THR A 155 -5.45 5.50 16.16
C THR A 155 -5.92 4.44 15.16
N SER A 156 -5.10 4.12 14.17
CA SER A 156 -5.32 3.02 13.24
C SER A 156 -4.38 1.86 13.56
N PHE A 157 -4.85 0.62 13.35
CA PHE A 157 -4.07 -0.58 13.58
C PHE A 157 -3.48 -1.06 12.25
N ASP A 158 -2.15 -1.04 12.15
CA ASP A 158 -1.38 -1.48 10.97
C ASP A 158 -0.47 -2.69 11.28
N GLY A 159 -0.86 -3.50 12.26
CA GLY A 159 -0.03 -4.64 12.68
C GLY A 159 0.22 -5.67 11.56
N GLU A 160 -0.70 -5.84 10.62
CA GLU A 160 -0.51 -6.73 9.47
C GLU A 160 0.55 -6.18 8.51
N GLY A 161 0.46 -4.91 8.15
CA GLY A 161 1.43 -4.26 7.27
C GLY A 161 2.83 -4.30 7.87
N ALA A 162 2.99 -3.87 9.11
CA ALA A 162 4.27 -3.84 9.80
C ALA A 162 4.93 -5.24 9.92
N ILE A 163 4.16 -6.28 10.29
CA ILE A 163 4.69 -7.65 10.41
C ILE A 163 5.04 -8.23 9.04
N THR A 164 4.18 -8.07 8.03
CA THR A 164 4.43 -8.61 6.69
C THR A 164 5.65 -7.97 6.06
N SER A 165 5.78 -6.64 6.15
CA SER A 165 6.95 -5.90 5.68
C SER A 165 8.24 -6.38 6.38
N ALA A 166 8.20 -6.56 7.69
CA ALA A 166 9.35 -7.05 8.43
C ALA A 166 9.74 -8.49 8.06
N ILE A 167 8.76 -9.37 7.83
CA ILE A 167 9.01 -10.74 7.33
C ILE A 167 9.66 -10.67 5.96
N ASP A 168 9.09 -9.91 5.03
CA ASP A 168 9.62 -9.74 3.68
C ASP A 168 11.05 -9.20 3.71
N TYR A 169 11.34 -8.21 4.54
CA TYR A 169 12.68 -7.67 4.75
C TYR A 169 13.71 -8.71 5.18
N VAL A 170 13.39 -9.52 6.20
CA VAL A 170 14.38 -10.45 6.76
C VAL A 170 14.64 -11.67 5.89
N VAL A 171 13.71 -12.01 4.98
CA VAL A 171 13.88 -13.14 4.05
C VAL A 171 14.39 -12.73 2.66
N SER A 172 14.28 -11.45 2.30
CA SER A 172 14.75 -10.94 1.01
C SER A 172 16.26 -10.80 0.98
N ASP A 173 16.93 -11.37 -0.02
CA ASP A 173 18.36 -11.20 -0.19
C ASP A 173 18.74 -9.83 -0.74
N GLU A 174 17.91 -9.28 -1.61
CA GLU A 174 18.08 -7.97 -2.24
C GLU A 174 16.78 -7.16 -2.08
N LEU A 175 16.92 -5.88 -1.74
CA LEU A 175 15.80 -4.95 -1.65
C LEU A 175 15.70 -4.11 -2.91
N PRO A 176 14.49 -3.72 -3.35
CA PRO A 176 14.30 -2.84 -4.49
C PRO A 176 15.03 -1.51 -4.30
N GLN A 177 15.82 -1.10 -5.30
CA GLN A 177 16.63 0.11 -5.29
C GLN A 177 15.94 1.20 -6.09
N MET A 178 15.49 2.27 -5.41
CA MET A 178 14.89 3.46 -6.04
C MET A 178 15.87 4.62 -6.02
N TYR A 179 16.19 5.14 -7.20
CA TYR A 179 17.05 6.29 -7.37
C TYR A 179 16.23 7.53 -7.68
N VAL A 180 16.29 8.52 -6.79
CA VAL A 180 15.57 9.80 -6.93
C VAL A 180 16.47 10.79 -7.66
N LEU A 181 16.01 11.23 -8.83
CA LEU A 181 16.75 12.16 -9.67
C LEU A 181 16.84 13.54 -9.01
N GLU A 182 18.03 14.16 -9.07
CA GLU A 182 18.34 15.49 -8.58
C GLU A 182 19.11 16.29 -9.64
N GLY A 183 18.97 17.60 -9.61
CA GLY A 183 19.71 18.52 -10.49
C GLY A 183 18.81 19.44 -11.31
N HIS A 184 17.49 19.22 -11.34
CA HIS A 184 16.52 19.98 -12.13
C HIS A 184 15.54 20.76 -11.25
N GLY A 185 15.95 21.06 -9.99
CA GLY A 185 15.14 21.77 -9.01
C GLY A 185 13.95 20.95 -8.50
N GLU A 186 14.14 19.66 -8.40
CA GLU A 186 13.18 18.70 -7.86
C GLU A 186 12.74 19.08 -6.44
N THR A 187 11.52 18.75 -6.13
CA THR A 187 10.97 18.94 -4.78
C THR A 187 11.47 17.81 -3.88
N GLU A 188 11.82 18.12 -2.64
CA GLU A 188 12.15 17.09 -1.66
C GLU A 188 10.95 16.17 -1.42
N LEU A 189 11.20 14.86 -1.34
CA LEU A 189 10.17 13.89 -1.02
C LEU A 189 9.59 14.16 0.37
N PRO A 190 8.25 14.19 0.51
CA PRO A 190 7.62 14.30 1.83
C PRO A 190 8.08 13.17 2.74
N GLU A 191 8.31 13.47 4.02
CA GLU A 191 8.75 12.50 5.02
C GLU A 191 7.80 11.29 5.08
N THR A 192 6.49 11.54 5.08
CA THR A 192 5.47 10.47 5.07
C THR A 192 5.59 9.54 3.85
N PHE A 193 6.10 10.03 2.71
CA PHE A 193 6.32 9.20 1.53
C PHE A 193 7.61 8.38 1.66
N LYS A 194 8.67 8.98 2.22
CA LYS A 194 9.91 8.25 2.55
C LYS A 194 9.64 7.13 3.55
N ASP A 195 8.89 7.43 4.62
CA ASP A 195 8.46 6.43 5.61
C ASP A 195 7.69 5.28 4.97
N GLN A 196 6.83 5.58 3.98
CA GLN A 196 6.08 4.56 3.27
C GLN A 196 6.98 3.69 2.39
N LEU A 197 7.95 4.28 1.68
CA LEU A 197 8.93 3.51 0.90
C LEU A 197 9.77 2.59 1.80
N GLU A 198 10.19 3.09 2.96
CA GLU A 198 10.91 2.29 3.94
C GLU A 198 10.05 1.13 4.48
N LYS A 199 8.76 1.37 4.76
CA LYS A 199 7.81 0.32 5.16
C LYS A 199 7.60 -0.74 4.09
N GLU A 200 7.68 -0.37 2.81
CA GLU A 200 7.61 -1.29 1.66
C GLU A 200 8.99 -1.89 1.30
N ASN A 201 9.99 -1.73 2.17
CA ASN A 201 11.36 -2.22 1.98
C ASN A 201 12.06 -1.71 0.71
N VAL A 202 11.71 -0.51 0.24
CA VAL A 202 12.35 0.14 -0.90
C VAL A 202 13.50 1.03 -0.40
N GLU A 203 14.72 0.73 -0.79
CA GLU A 203 15.88 1.58 -0.51
C GLU A 203 15.90 2.76 -1.46
N THR A 204 16.08 3.97 -0.92
CA THR A 204 16.07 5.20 -1.71
C THR A 204 17.43 5.86 -1.73
N HIS A 205 17.90 6.24 -2.92
CA HIS A 205 19.18 6.91 -3.16
C HIS A 205 18.97 8.16 -3.98
N SER A 206 19.63 9.26 -3.62
CA SER A 206 19.69 10.46 -4.47
C SER A 206 20.79 10.29 -5.51
N PHE A 207 20.53 10.67 -6.77
CA PHE A 207 21.54 10.69 -7.80
C PHE A 207 21.29 11.79 -8.83
N SER A 208 22.34 12.20 -9.54
CA SER A 208 22.27 13.25 -10.56
C SER A 208 22.92 12.80 -11.84
N LEU A 209 22.16 12.74 -12.92
CA LEU A 209 22.66 12.43 -14.26
C LEU A 209 23.62 13.47 -14.81
N LEU A 210 23.64 14.70 -14.24
CA LEU A 210 24.61 15.73 -14.59
C LEU A 210 26.05 15.36 -14.21
N ASN A 211 26.22 14.47 -13.25
CA ASN A 211 27.53 14.08 -12.72
C ASN A 211 27.95 12.65 -13.09
N GLU A 212 27.04 11.89 -13.68
CA GLU A 212 27.25 10.48 -13.99
C GLU A 212 27.26 10.26 -15.50
N ASP A 213 28.21 9.49 -15.99
CA ASP A 213 28.29 9.14 -17.42
C ASP A 213 27.27 8.04 -17.79
N GLN A 214 26.75 7.30 -16.82
CA GLN A 214 25.77 6.23 -17.00
C GLN A 214 24.94 5.98 -15.73
N ILE A 215 23.77 5.42 -15.91
CA ILE A 215 22.90 4.99 -14.80
C ILE A 215 23.53 3.74 -14.15
N PRO A 216 23.60 3.67 -12.79
CA PRO A 216 24.12 2.51 -12.07
C PRO A 216 23.37 1.22 -12.43
N GLU A 217 24.07 0.06 -12.37
CA GLU A 217 23.47 -1.22 -12.77
C GLU A 217 22.47 -1.78 -11.76
N ASP A 218 22.55 -1.35 -10.51
CA ASP A 218 21.70 -1.77 -9.38
C ASP A 218 20.39 -1.00 -9.28
N VAL A 219 20.10 -0.10 -10.20
CA VAL A 219 18.87 0.71 -10.19
C VAL A 219 17.66 -0.09 -10.69
N ASP A 220 16.71 -0.33 -9.82
CA ASP A 220 15.44 -0.95 -10.21
C ASP A 220 14.41 0.07 -10.72
N VAL A 221 14.38 1.25 -10.08
CA VAL A 221 13.44 2.34 -10.41
C VAL A 221 14.13 3.69 -10.33
N ILE A 222 13.99 4.51 -11.36
CA ILE A 222 14.33 5.93 -11.28
C ILE A 222 13.06 6.72 -11.01
N MET A 223 13.11 7.60 -9.99
CA MET A 223 12.03 8.51 -9.66
C MET A 223 12.39 9.94 -10.02
N ILE A 224 11.50 10.62 -10.75
CA ILE A 224 11.56 12.07 -11.01
C ILE A 224 10.41 12.72 -10.28
N TYR A 225 10.71 13.54 -9.25
CA TYR A 225 9.70 14.10 -8.37
C TYR A 225 9.70 15.63 -8.37
N GLY A 226 8.68 16.23 -9.02
CA GLY A 226 8.45 17.66 -9.03
C GLY A 226 9.58 18.49 -9.61
N PRO A 227 10.17 18.17 -10.78
CA PRO A 227 11.21 18.96 -11.41
C PRO A 227 10.68 20.35 -11.78
N THR A 228 11.48 21.38 -11.59
CA THR A 228 11.14 22.77 -11.95
C THR A 228 11.84 23.25 -13.22
N SER A 229 12.89 22.56 -13.66
CA SER A 229 13.58 22.75 -14.93
C SER A 229 13.63 21.44 -15.71
N ASP A 230 13.81 21.55 -17.04
CA ASP A 230 13.81 20.39 -17.93
C ASP A 230 15.14 19.63 -17.84
N ILE A 231 15.09 18.34 -18.15
CA ILE A 231 16.27 17.50 -18.37
C ILE A 231 16.96 17.89 -19.70
N SER A 232 18.25 17.62 -19.83
CA SER A 232 18.97 17.81 -21.09
C SER A 232 18.60 16.72 -22.11
N VAL A 233 18.99 16.92 -23.38
CA VAL A 233 18.80 15.90 -24.44
C VAL A 233 19.65 14.65 -24.19
N GLU A 234 20.80 14.83 -23.57
CA GLU A 234 21.70 13.75 -23.18
C GLU A 234 21.05 12.89 -22.09
N GLU A 235 20.47 13.51 -21.06
CA GLU A 235 19.75 12.83 -19.99
C GLU A 235 18.48 12.13 -20.47
N GLU A 236 17.71 12.76 -21.37
CA GLU A 236 16.59 12.14 -22.07
C GLU A 236 17.03 10.85 -22.76
N THR A 237 18.16 10.87 -23.48
CA THR A 237 18.71 9.72 -24.16
C THR A 237 19.14 8.61 -23.18
N MET A 238 19.74 8.98 -22.06
CA MET A 238 20.13 8.02 -21.02
C MET A 238 18.91 7.35 -20.38
N LEU A 239 17.90 8.14 -20.01
CA LEU A 239 16.64 7.63 -19.45
C LEU A 239 15.87 6.75 -20.46
N ALA A 240 15.81 7.15 -21.73
CA ALA A 240 15.18 6.34 -22.79
C ALA A 240 15.90 4.99 -22.94
N SER A 241 17.23 5.01 -22.93
CA SER A 241 18.05 3.78 -23.02
C SER A 241 17.86 2.88 -21.81
N TYR A 242 17.79 3.44 -20.60
CA TYR A 242 17.53 2.72 -19.36
C TYR A 242 16.16 2.03 -19.40
N VAL A 243 15.09 2.73 -19.77
CA VAL A 243 13.75 2.14 -19.87
C VAL A 243 13.70 1.09 -20.98
N ALA A 244 14.33 1.34 -22.14
CA ALA A 244 14.42 0.36 -23.22
C ALA A 244 15.22 -0.91 -22.81
N GLY A 245 16.17 -0.77 -21.89
CA GLY A 245 16.94 -1.86 -21.32
C GLY A 245 16.22 -2.66 -20.22
N GLY A 246 15.04 -2.27 -19.82
CA GLY A 246 14.26 -2.96 -18.79
C GLY A 246 14.08 -2.18 -17.47
N GLY A 247 14.70 -1.01 -17.37
CA GLY A 247 14.56 -0.13 -16.21
C GLY A 247 13.15 0.47 -16.09
N LYS A 248 12.77 0.87 -14.88
CA LYS A 248 11.46 1.44 -14.58
C LYS A 248 11.61 2.92 -14.25
N LEU A 249 10.74 3.75 -14.79
CA LEU A 249 10.73 5.19 -14.56
C LEU A 249 9.42 5.62 -13.92
N LEU A 250 9.51 6.23 -12.72
CA LEU A 250 8.39 6.81 -11.99
C LEU A 250 8.46 8.33 -12.11
N VAL A 251 7.55 8.93 -12.90
CA VAL A 251 7.53 10.38 -13.12
C VAL A 251 6.36 11.00 -12.39
N MET A 252 6.67 11.90 -11.46
CA MET A 252 5.71 12.73 -10.73
C MET A 252 6.05 14.18 -11.02
N ALA A 253 5.54 14.69 -12.14
CA ALA A 253 5.80 16.05 -12.62
C ALA A 253 4.49 16.83 -12.78
N GLY A 254 4.59 18.13 -12.84
CA GLY A 254 3.45 19.03 -12.99
C GLY A 254 3.81 20.26 -13.84
N PRO A 255 2.87 21.20 -13.97
CA PRO A 255 3.10 22.41 -14.71
C PRO A 255 4.17 23.25 -14.01
N THR A 256 5.21 23.65 -14.72
CA THR A 256 6.25 24.53 -14.22
C THR A 256 5.84 26.00 -14.29
N LYS A 257 6.37 26.84 -13.40
CA LYS A 257 6.10 28.30 -13.42
C LYS A 257 6.81 29.01 -14.57
N GLU A 258 8.00 28.54 -14.91
CA GLU A 258 8.86 29.09 -15.95
C GLU A 258 9.31 27.95 -16.87
N GLY A 259 9.18 28.16 -18.17
CA GLY A 259 9.56 27.17 -19.18
C GLY A 259 8.58 26.01 -19.32
N THR A 260 9.01 24.98 -20.01
CA THR A 260 8.29 23.72 -20.27
C THR A 260 9.27 22.58 -20.10
N LEU A 261 8.80 21.44 -19.61
CA LEU A 261 9.59 20.21 -19.52
C LEU A 261 9.57 19.49 -20.88
N THR A 262 10.17 20.11 -21.90
CA THR A 262 10.05 19.69 -23.30
C THR A 262 10.68 18.32 -23.55
N ASN A 263 11.87 18.08 -23.03
CA ASN A 263 12.61 16.84 -23.20
C ASN A 263 11.95 15.72 -22.36
N LEU A 264 11.57 16.01 -21.10
CA LEU A 264 10.84 15.06 -20.28
C LEU A 264 9.50 14.69 -20.91
N CYS A 265 8.75 15.66 -21.45
CA CYS A 265 7.52 15.40 -22.18
C CYS A 265 7.78 14.66 -23.50
N GLY A 266 8.93 14.90 -24.15
CA GLY A 266 9.39 14.16 -25.33
C GLY A 266 9.54 12.67 -25.03
N LEU A 267 10.25 12.35 -23.97
CA LEU A 267 10.39 10.98 -23.47
C LEU A 267 9.02 10.31 -23.24
N LEU A 268 8.06 11.00 -22.60
CA LEU A 268 6.72 10.46 -22.38
C LEU A 268 5.92 10.27 -23.67
N ASN A 269 6.12 11.15 -24.66
CA ASN A 269 5.46 11.02 -25.96
C ASN A 269 5.87 9.74 -26.72
N ASP A 270 7.09 9.27 -26.54
CA ASP A 270 7.58 8.01 -27.12
C ASP A 270 6.79 6.81 -26.59
N TYR A 271 6.21 6.94 -25.39
CA TYR A 271 5.31 5.94 -24.79
C TYR A 271 3.82 6.25 -25.02
N GLY A 272 3.50 7.20 -25.89
CA GLY A 272 2.14 7.55 -26.26
C GLY A 272 1.40 8.43 -25.26
N VAL A 273 2.11 9.04 -24.30
CA VAL A 273 1.54 9.95 -23.30
C VAL A 273 1.93 11.38 -23.63
N THR A 274 0.94 12.25 -23.81
CA THR A 274 1.15 13.67 -24.10
C THR A 274 0.63 14.51 -22.95
N ALA A 275 1.48 15.39 -22.41
CA ALA A 275 1.10 16.37 -21.40
C ALA A 275 0.44 17.59 -22.05
N SER A 276 -0.66 18.07 -21.42
CA SER A 276 -1.33 19.31 -21.85
C SER A 276 -0.67 20.51 -21.20
N ASP A 277 -0.59 21.63 -21.92
CA ASP A 277 -0.12 22.87 -21.33
C ASP A 277 -1.06 23.38 -20.24
N GLY A 278 -0.46 23.92 -19.17
CA GLY A 278 -1.19 24.62 -18.12
C GLY A 278 -1.77 23.71 -17.04
N ILE A 279 -2.67 24.27 -16.25
CA ILE A 279 -3.29 23.62 -15.10
C ILE A 279 -4.70 23.14 -15.46
N ILE A 280 -5.04 21.96 -15.04
CA ILE A 280 -6.40 21.41 -15.20
C ILE A 280 -7.35 22.10 -14.23
N VAL A 281 -8.48 22.54 -14.78
CA VAL A 281 -9.61 23.12 -14.04
C VAL A 281 -10.84 22.31 -14.30
N GLU A 282 -11.48 21.86 -13.24
CA GLU A 282 -12.68 21.03 -13.28
C GLU A 282 -13.94 21.88 -13.36
N GLY A 283 -14.85 21.52 -14.25
CA GLY A 283 -16.14 22.20 -14.41
C GLY A 283 -17.28 21.54 -13.63
N ASP A 284 -17.14 20.27 -13.26
CA ASP A 284 -18.13 19.53 -12.49
C ASP A 284 -17.84 19.63 -10.99
N ARG A 285 -18.84 20.11 -10.23
CA ARG A 285 -18.71 20.32 -8.78
C ARG A 285 -18.55 19.04 -7.97
N THR A 286 -18.84 17.91 -8.53
CA THR A 286 -18.67 16.59 -7.87
C THR A 286 -17.25 16.05 -7.99
N HIS A 287 -16.44 16.65 -8.88
CA HIS A 287 -15.08 16.19 -9.18
C HIS A 287 -13.99 17.15 -8.69
N TYR A 288 -14.29 18.05 -7.76
CA TYR A 288 -13.29 18.87 -7.09
C TYR A 288 -13.59 19.11 -5.62
N ALA A 289 -12.53 19.25 -4.81
CA ALA A 289 -12.60 19.45 -3.36
C ALA A 289 -12.57 20.92 -2.97
N PHE A 290 -12.99 21.23 -1.74
CA PHE A 290 -12.86 22.54 -1.07
C PHE A 290 -13.45 23.72 -1.86
N GLN A 291 -14.44 23.49 -2.71
CA GLN A 291 -15.00 24.49 -3.62
C GLN A 291 -13.93 25.13 -4.55
N THR A 292 -12.84 24.45 -4.80
CA THR A 292 -11.68 24.92 -5.52
C THR A 292 -11.47 24.08 -6.78
N PRO A 293 -11.85 24.56 -7.98
CA PRO A 293 -11.91 23.75 -9.21
C PRO A 293 -10.57 23.20 -9.71
N TYR A 294 -9.46 23.62 -9.18
CA TYR A 294 -8.13 23.09 -9.48
C TYR A 294 -7.60 22.13 -8.39
N VAL A 295 -8.44 21.74 -7.43
CA VAL A 295 -8.19 20.65 -6.48
C VAL A 295 -9.06 19.47 -6.91
N LEU A 296 -8.55 18.67 -7.80
CA LEU A 296 -9.31 17.63 -8.48
C LEU A 296 -9.62 16.45 -7.55
N LEU A 297 -10.78 15.85 -7.78
CA LEU A 297 -11.19 14.53 -7.27
C LEU A 297 -11.42 13.62 -8.50
N PRO A 298 -10.36 13.04 -9.07
CA PRO A 298 -10.53 12.19 -10.24
C PRO A 298 -11.26 10.89 -9.90
N ASP A 299 -11.93 10.34 -10.90
CA ASP A 299 -12.49 9.00 -10.82
C ASP A 299 -11.37 7.96 -10.81
N ILE A 300 -11.45 6.99 -9.91
CA ILE A 300 -10.49 5.89 -9.82
C ILE A 300 -10.98 4.76 -10.72
N ALA A 301 -10.21 4.43 -11.76
CA ALA A 301 -10.51 3.31 -12.62
C ALA A 301 -10.26 1.97 -11.89
N GLN A 302 -11.12 0.99 -12.13
CA GLN A 302 -10.98 -0.34 -11.54
C GLN A 302 -9.76 -1.07 -12.13
N ASN A 303 -8.83 -1.42 -11.26
CA ASN A 303 -7.60 -2.14 -11.58
C ASN A 303 -7.10 -2.84 -10.31
N ASP A 304 -6.31 -3.89 -10.45
CA ASP A 304 -5.76 -4.63 -9.31
C ASP A 304 -4.99 -3.72 -8.32
N MET A 305 -4.32 -2.67 -8.83
CA MET A 305 -3.62 -1.66 -8.02
C MET A 305 -4.56 -0.69 -7.28
N THR A 306 -5.78 -0.49 -7.77
CA THR A 306 -6.71 0.52 -7.24
C THR A 306 -7.94 -0.08 -6.55
N ASP A 307 -8.16 -1.37 -6.66
CA ASP A 307 -9.33 -2.05 -6.11
C ASP A 307 -9.44 -1.88 -4.59
N SER A 308 -8.33 -1.87 -3.86
CA SER A 308 -8.30 -1.64 -2.42
C SER A 308 -8.77 -0.22 -2.05
N LEU A 309 -8.40 0.79 -2.83
CA LEU A 309 -8.84 2.17 -2.64
C LEU A 309 -10.33 2.32 -2.89
N ILE A 310 -10.84 1.68 -3.95
CA ILE A 310 -12.26 1.69 -4.31
C ILE A 310 -13.09 0.98 -3.23
N GLN A 311 -12.66 -0.19 -2.76
CA GLN A 311 -13.34 -0.95 -1.71
C GLN A 311 -13.38 -0.21 -0.37
N ALA A 312 -12.33 0.54 -0.05
CA ALA A 312 -12.23 1.35 1.15
C ALA A 312 -12.92 2.72 1.02
N ASN A 313 -13.49 3.07 -0.16
CA ASN A 313 -14.04 4.37 -0.48
C ASN A 313 -13.07 5.54 -0.26
N TYR A 314 -11.80 5.35 -0.59
CA TYR A 314 -10.83 6.44 -0.57
C TYR A 314 -10.99 7.34 -1.79
N PHE A 315 -10.64 8.61 -1.61
CA PHE A 315 -10.57 9.60 -2.67
C PHE A 315 -9.12 9.98 -2.92
N VAL A 316 -8.79 10.18 -4.20
CA VAL A 316 -7.52 10.79 -4.59
C VAL A 316 -7.74 12.29 -4.75
N ILE A 317 -6.91 13.09 -4.11
CA ILE A 317 -6.96 14.56 -4.20
C ILE A 317 -5.73 15.03 -4.97
N MET A 318 -5.95 15.72 -6.10
CA MET A 318 -4.88 16.20 -6.99
C MET A 318 -4.96 17.72 -7.15
N PRO A 319 -4.21 18.51 -6.35
CA PRO A 319 -4.17 19.95 -6.51
C PRO A 319 -3.23 20.33 -7.66
N LEU A 320 -3.58 21.36 -8.43
CA LEU A 320 -2.74 21.96 -9.47
C LEU A 320 -2.24 20.96 -10.54
N ALA A 321 -3.10 20.02 -10.93
CA ALA A 321 -2.75 18.95 -11.84
C ALA A 321 -2.52 19.43 -13.28
N GLN A 322 -1.61 18.79 -13.99
CA GLN A 322 -1.44 18.86 -15.45
C GLN A 322 -2.22 17.73 -16.11
N GLY A 323 -2.90 18.02 -17.22
CA GLY A 323 -3.66 17.02 -17.95
C GLY A 323 -2.76 16.14 -18.81
N LEU A 324 -3.11 14.86 -18.86
CA LEU A 324 -2.50 13.89 -19.75
C LEU A 324 -3.49 13.36 -20.76
N THR A 325 -3.02 13.13 -21.96
CA THR A 325 -3.76 12.41 -23.00
C THR A 325 -2.95 11.22 -23.46
N VAL A 326 -3.63 10.07 -23.57
CA VAL A 326 -3.01 8.86 -24.10
C VAL A 326 -3.42 8.70 -25.55
N SER A 327 -2.46 8.57 -26.44
CA SER A 327 -2.73 8.31 -27.87
C SER A 327 -3.30 6.90 -28.04
N GLY A 328 -4.26 6.72 -28.94
CA GLY A 328 -4.82 5.39 -29.26
C GLY A 328 -3.80 4.40 -29.84
N TYR A 329 -2.56 4.83 -30.04
CA TYR A 329 -1.41 4.07 -30.51
C TYR A 329 -0.34 4.09 -29.42
N SER A 330 -0.67 3.60 -28.21
CA SER A 330 0.36 3.40 -27.20
C SER A 330 1.06 2.06 -27.44
N PRO A 331 2.37 2.04 -27.71
CA PRO A 331 3.10 0.79 -27.97
C PRO A 331 3.14 -0.15 -26.76
N SER A 332 2.88 0.33 -25.58
CA SER A 332 3.15 -0.37 -24.31
C SER A 332 1.92 -0.75 -23.48
N GLY A 333 0.70 -0.66 -24.05
CA GLY A 333 -0.47 -1.07 -23.25
C GLY A 333 -0.73 -0.20 -22.04
N THR A 334 -0.73 1.11 -22.21
CA THR A 334 -0.93 2.10 -21.11
C THR A 334 -2.22 1.84 -20.35
N VAL A 335 -2.13 1.75 -19.02
CA VAL A 335 -3.26 1.64 -18.11
C VAL A 335 -3.55 3.01 -17.52
N ILE A 336 -4.80 3.48 -17.63
CA ILE A 336 -5.25 4.73 -16.99
C ILE A 336 -5.88 4.37 -15.65
N LEU A 337 -5.32 4.89 -14.57
CA LEU A 337 -5.80 4.65 -13.20
C LEU A 337 -6.72 5.75 -12.68
N LEU A 338 -6.54 6.99 -13.16
CA LEU A 338 -7.29 8.16 -12.73
C LEU A 338 -7.81 8.92 -13.95
N THR A 339 -9.08 9.30 -13.92
CA THR A 339 -9.72 10.04 -15.00
C THR A 339 -10.46 11.26 -14.46
N THR A 340 -10.48 12.33 -15.25
CA THR A 340 -11.25 13.54 -14.94
C THR A 340 -12.64 13.47 -15.59
N SER A 341 -13.56 14.35 -15.19
CA SER A 341 -14.85 14.49 -15.87
C SER A 341 -14.71 15.04 -17.29
N GLU A 342 -15.77 14.93 -18.10
CA GLU A 342 -15.84 15.56 -19.43
C GLU A 342 -15.87 17.09 -19.40
N SER A 343 -16.15 17.68 -18.24
CA SER A 343 -16.25 19.13 -18.04
C SER A 343 -14.91 19.82 -17.80
N VAL A 344 -13.84 19.06 -17.78
CA VAL A 344 -12.47 19.54 -17.51
C VAL A 344 -11.93 20.36 -18.69
N PHE A 345 -11.08 21.34 -18.37
CA PHE A 345 -10.33 22.10 -19.35
C PHE A 345 -8.95 22.49 -18.83
N SER A 346 -7.99 22.66 -19.73
CA SER A 346 -6.68 23.18 -19.37
C SER A 346 -6.65 24.70 -19.42
N LYS A 347 -6.12 25.31 -18.36
CA LYS A 347 -5.87 26.75 -18.26
C LYS A 347 -4.40 27.03 -18.52
N THR A 348 -4.12 27.55 -19.72
CA THR A 348 -2.75 27.83 -20.21
C THR A 348 -2.25 29.25 -19.89
N ALA A 349 -3.14 30.17 -19.51
CA ALA A 349 -2.78 31.57 -19.28
C ALA A 349 -2.34 31.84 -17.84
N GLY A 350 -1.09 31.52 -17.54
CA GLY A 350 -0.43 31.87 -16.28
C GLY A 350 -1.02 31.18 -15.03
N TYR A 351 -0.27 31.21 -13.93
CA TYR A 351 -0.68 30.65 -12.63
C TYR A 351 -1.68 31.53 -11.86
N SER A 352 -2.18 32.66 -12.46
CA SER A 352 -3.23 33.45 -11.83
C SER A 352 -4.54 32.67 -11.86
N LEU A 353 -4.96 32.18 -10.71
CA LEU A 353 -6.18 31.43 -10.50
C LEU A 353 -7.42 32.35 -10.26
N ASP A 354 -7.33 33.64 -10.63
CA ASP A 354 -8.38 34.64 -10.39
C ASP A 354 -9.65 34.40 -11.19
N THR A 355 -9.61 33.58 -12.26
CA THR A 355 -10.78 33.26 -13.06
C THR A 355 -10.87 31.79 -13.41
N TYR A 356 -11.95 31.14 -13.00
CA TYR A 356 -12.24 29.72 -13.28
C TYR A 356 -13.23 29.53 -14.43
N ARG A 357 -13.50 30.56 -15.23
CA ARG A 357 -14.44 30.47 -16.35
C ARG A 357 -13.70 30.04 -17.62
N ARG A 358 -14.22 29.00 -18.27
CA ARG A 358 -13.77 28.55 -19.59
C ARG A 358 -13.91 29.71 -20.59
N LYS A 359 -12.80 30.11 -21.20
CA LYS A 359 -12.80 31.01 -22.36
C LYS A 359 -12.92 30.17 -23.64
N THR A 360 -13.60 30.69 -24.65
CA THR A 360 -13.96 29.99 -25.90
C THR A 360 -12.77 29.44 -26.71
N ALA A 361 -11.54 29.76 -26.32
CA ALA A 361 -10.29 29.30 -26.97
C ALA A 361 -9.59 28.13 -26.25
N MET A 362 -10.12 27.61 -25.16
CA MET A 362 -9.51 26.51 -24.42
C MET A 362 -9.90 25.17 -25.01
N ARG A 363 -8.89 24.33 -25.30
CA ARG A 363 -9.11 22.96 -25.83
C ARG A 363 -9.71 22.08 -24.72
N THR A 364 -10.70 21.29 -25.09
CA THR A 364 -11.23 20.23 -24.23
C THR A 364 -10.24 19.06 -24.26
N ALA A 365 -9.77 18.64 -23.11
CA ALA A 365 -9.00 17.41 -22.99
C ALA A 365 -10.01 16.25 -23.01
N HIS A 366 -10.03 15.46 -24.08
CA HIS A 366 -10.86 14.26 -24.18
C HIS A 366 -10.01 13.05 -23.83
N PHE A 367 -10.42 12.30 -22.81
CA PHE A 367 -9.90 10.98 -22.52
C PHE A 367 -10.74 9.93 -23.28
N LEU A 368 -10.10 9.03 -24.01
CA LEU A 368 -10.78 7.94 -24.70
C LEU A 368 -11.02 6.78 -23.70
N PRO A 369 -12.18 6.11 -23.77
CA PRO A 369 -12.46 4.97 -22.90
C PRO A 369 -11.55 3.76 -23.23
N PRO A 370 -11.19 2.93 -22.23
CA PRO A 370 -10.30 1.79 -22.42
C PRO A 370 -10.95 0.68 -23.24
N SER A 371 -10.16 0.07 -24.14
CA SER A 371 -10.60 -1.08 -24.93
C SER A 371 -10.54 -2.40 -24.13
N PRO A 372 -11.38 -3.42 -24.44
CA PRO A 372 -11.59 -4.61 -23.58
C PRO A 372 -10.46 -5.64 -23.53
N LEU A 373 -9.30 -5.39 -24.14
CA LEU A 373 -8.27 -6.43 -24.38
C LEU A 373 -7.14 -6.51 -23.33
N MET A 374 -7.18 -5.72 -22.24
CA MET A 374 -6.05 -5.57 -21.31
C MET A 374 -6.14 -6.33 -19.99
N ARG A 375 -6.66 -7.55 -19.96
CA ARG A 375 -6.94 -8.27 -18.70
C ARG A 375 -5.87 -9.27 -18.25
N LYS A 376 -4.62 -9.23 -18.70
CA LYS A 376 -3.70 -10.36 -18.43
C LYS A 376 -2.26 -10.10 -18.00
N MET A 377 -1.84 -8.90 -17.59
CA MET A 377 -0.43 -8.69 -17.23
C MET A 377 -0.19 -7.77 -16.02
N VAL A 378 -0.85 -8.03 -14.89
CA VAL A 378 -0.37 -7.47 -13.61
C VAL A 378 -0.49 -8.54 -12.55
N ASP A 379 0.51 -9.40 -12.49
CA ASP A 379 0.81 -10.24 -11.33
C ASP A 379 2.21 -9.85 -10.86
N ARG A 380 2.30 -9.44 -9.60
CA ARG A 380 3.47 -8.99 -8.83
C ARG A 380 3.86 -7.53 -8.97
N SER A 381 3.36 -6.74 -8.07
CA SER A 381 4.09 -5.84 -7.18
C SER A 381 3.26 -4.64 -6.70
N CYS A 382 3.34 -4.41 -5.43
CA CYS A 382 3.20 -3.16 -4.67
C CYS A 382 1.87 -2.42 -4.75
N GLY A 383 1.07 -2.61 -3.72
CA GLY A 383 0.08 -1.63 -3.32
C GLY A 383 0.76 -0.35 -2.83
N LEU A 384 1.05 0.57 -3.74
CA LEU A 384 1.50 1.91 -3.37
C LEU A 384 0.27 2.74 -3.01
N ALA A 385 -0.03 2.87 -1.72
CA ALA A 385 -1.03 3.80 -1.24
C ALA A 385 -0.49 5.23 -1.35
N LEU A 386 -1.03 6.00 -2.31
CA LEU A 386 -0.67 7.40 -2.52
C LEU A 386 -1.31 8.27 -1.44
N LEU A 387 -0.58 8.55 -0.37
CA LEU A 387 -0.89 9.62 0.57
C LEU A 387 -0.31 10.92 0.03
N CYS A 388 -1.18 11.77 -0.54
CA CYS A 388 -0.80 13.08 -1.05
C CYS A 388 -0.54 14.07 0.07
N SER A 389 0.70 14.46 0.26
CA SER A 389 1.07 15.69 0.99
C SER A 389 0.87 16.93 0.09
N TRP A 390 0.48 18.03 0.68
CA TRP A 390 -0.09 19.28 0.15
C TRP A 390 0.71 20.10 -0.87
N THR A 391 1.75 19.59 -1.50
CA THR A 391 2.54 20.36 -2.46
C THR A 391 2.94 19.53 -3.67
N ILE A 392 2.30 19.78 -4.80
CA ILE A 392 2.74 19.37 -6.15
C ILE A 392 2.75 17.85 -6.35
N LEU A 393 1.60 17.25 -6.65
CA LEU A 393 1.57 15.93 -7.25
C LEU A 393 0.63 15.94 -8.44
N THR A 394 1.17 15.81 -9.64
CA THR A 394 0.30 15.96 -10.79
C THR A 394 0.29 14.76 -11.71
N MET A 395 1.23 13.82 -11.61
CA MET A 395 1.27 12.73 -12.58
C MET A 395 2.08 11.55 -12.07
N LEU A 396 1.47 10.39 -12.06
CA LEU A 396 2.16 9.13 -11.86
C LEU A 396 2.19 8.37 -13.18
N ILE A 397 3.37 8.15 -13.75
CA ILE A 397 3.58 7.27 -14.89
C ILE A 397 4.65 6.26 -14.51
N LEU A 398 4.28 4.99 -14.50
CA LEU A 398 5.22 3.89 -14.45
C LEU A 398 5.43 3.40 -15.88
N LEU A 399 6.64 3.56 -16.40
CA LEU A 399 7.05 3.01 -17.68
C LEU A 399 7.71 1.65 -17.43
N GLU A 400 7.08 0.59 -17.93
CA GLU A 400 7.67 -0.75 -17.93
C GLU A 400 8.08 -1.18 -19.34
N PRO A 401 9.17 -1.96 -19.49
CA PRO A 401 9.61 -2.41 -20.79
C PRO A 401 8.61 -3.39 -21.44
N MET A 402 8.48 -3.30 -22.74
CA MET A 402 7.76 -4.29 -23.54
C MET A 402 8.44 -5.66 -23.44
N MET A 403 7.86 -6.62 -22.72
CA MET A 403 8.22 -8.02 -22.94
C MET A 403 7.63 -8.47 -24.27
N ILE A 404 8.47 -8.53 -25.31
CA ILE A 404 8.17 -9.24 -26.54
C ILE A 404 8.30 -10.72 -26.20
N TRP A 405 7.19 -11.42 -26.08
CA TRP A 405 7.18 -12.89 -26.08
C TRP A 405 7.30 -13.38 -27.52
N PRO A 406 8.13 -14.39 -27.78
CA PRO A 406 8.22 -15.02 -29.10
C PRO A 406 6.95 -15.78 -29.48
#